data_e2ab79410582dec61c8d4c41c0a9f7d9
#
_entry.id   e2ab79410582dec61c8d4c41c0a9f7d9
#
_cell.length_a   1.000
_cell.length_b   1.000
_cell.length_c   1.000
_cell.angle_alpha   90.00
_cell.angle_beta   90.00
_cell.angle_gamma   90.00
#
_symmetry.space_group_name_H-M   'P 1'
#
loop_
_entity.id
_entity.type
_entity.pdbx_description
1 polymer ?
#
loop_
_entity_poly.entity_id
_entity_poly.type
_entity_poly.pdbx_seq_one_letter_code
_entity_poly.pdbx_strand_id
1 'polypeptide(L)'
;TNALDEAIALPTDFSARIARNTQIYIQEETNVCRVVDPWAGSYYIESLTKEIADRAWEHIMEIEAMGGMAKAIETGLPKMRIEEAAARKQARIDAGSEIIVGINKFRLEHEDAIETLEVDNTAVRESQIKRLNDLRAKRNQADVDRCLAAITKAAETGEGNLLELAVEAAKCRATLGEISMACEKVAGRYKAVIRTISGVYSMETKGDAKFAEAVAKADEFAKVEGRRPRIMIAKMGQDGHDRGAKVVATGYAD
;
A
#
# COMPACT_ATOMS: atom_id res chain seq x y z
N THR A 1 13.38 -9.47 2.35
CA THR A 1 12.71 -8.76 3.45
C THR A 1 12.91 -7.26 3.31
N ASN A 2 12.02 -6.45 3.86
CA ASN A 2 12.16 -4.99 3.87
C ASN A 2 13.24 -4.55 4.86
N ALA A 3 13.83 -3.39 4.62
CA ALA A 3 14.74 -2.78 5.57
C ALA A 3 13.98 -2.34 6.85
N LEU A 4 14.65 -2.37 8.00
CA LEU A 4 14.02 -2.08 9.29
C LEU A 4 13.49 -0.64 9.44
N ASP A 5 14.01 0.28 8.64
CA ASP A 5 13.67 1.71 8.61
C ASP A 5 12.70 2.07 7.47
N GLU A 6 12.26 1.10 6.67
CA GLU A 6 11.42 1.33 5.47
C GLU A 6 10.11 2.07 5.81
N ALA A 7 9.50 1.80 6.97
CA ALA A 7 8.25 2.43 7.37
C ALA A 7 8.40 3.91 7.79
N ILE A 8 9.60 4.41 8.03
CA ILE A 8 9.87 5.76 8.54
C ILE A 8 10.72 6.61 7.60
N ALA A 9 11.55 5.99 6.75
CA ALA A 9 12.46 6.68 5.83
C ALA A 9 12.88 5.78 4.67
N LEU A 10 13.71 6.30 3.75
CA LEU A 10 14.40 5.47 2.78
C LEU A 10 15.43 4.59 3.49
N PRO A 11 15.67 3.36 2.98
CA PRO A 11 16.66 2.47 3.57
C PRO A 11 18.06 3.08 3.56
N THR A 12 18.74 3.00 4.71
CA THR A 12 20.18 3.26 4.79
C THR A 12 20.97 2.07 4.25
N ASP A 13 22.25 2.26 3.93
CA ASP A 13 23.14 1.15 3.52
C ASP A 13 23.23 0.08 4.60
N PHE A 14 23.18 0.48 5.86
CA PHE A 14 23.20 -0.43 7.01
C PHE A 14 21.92 -1.29 7.05
N SER A 15 20.76 -0.69 7.01
CA SER A 15 19.47 -1.38 7.08
C SER A 15 19.23 -2.29 5.86
N ALA A 16 19.60 -1.82 4.68
CA ALA A 16 19.52 -2.60 3.43
C ALA A 16 20.46 -3.82 3.47
N ARG A 17 21.66 -3.67 4.05
CA ARG A 17 22.59 -4.78 4.24
C ARG A 17 22.04 -5.83 5.19
N ILE A 18 21.46 -5.43 6.32
CA ILE A 18 20.80 -6.36 7.26
C ILE A 18 19.66 -7.11 6.56
N ALA A 19 18.79 -6.41 5.85
CA ALA A 19 17.68 -7.00 5.12
C ALA A 19 18.16 -8.07 4.12
N ARG A 20 19.18 -7.77 3.33
CA ARG A 20 19.78 -8.71 2.39
C ARG A 20 20.45 -9.89 3.12
N ASN A 21 21.27 -9.62 4.13
CA ASN A 21 22.04 -10.65 4.82
C ASN A 21 21.15 -11.61 5.61
N THR A 22 19.97 -11.17 6.07
CA THR A 22 18.99 -12.05 6.70
C THR A 22 18.60 -13.21 5.79
N GLN A 23 18.36 -12.94 4.52
CA GLN A 23 17.98 -13.97 3.55
C GLN A 23 19.19 -14.89 3.21
N ILE A 24 20.38 -14.33 3.07
CA ILE A 24 21.60 -15.10 2.84
C ILE A 24 21.88 -16.00 4.05
N TYR A 25 21.77 -15.49 5.27
CA TYR A 25 21.96 -16.26 6.50
C TYR A 25 20.99 -17.46 6.56
N ILE A 26 19.71 -17.24 6.28
CA ILE A 26 18.70 -18.31 6.25
C ILE A 26 19.09 -19.36 5.19
N GLN A 27 19.49 -18.92 4.01
CA GLN A 27 19.85 -19.80 2.90
C GLN A 27 21.09 -20.64 3.20
N GLU A 28 22.15 -20.02 3.74
CA GLU A 28 23.47 -20.65 3.86
C GLU A 28 23.64 -21.40 5.20
N GLU A 29 23.06 -20.90 6.29
CA GLU A 29 23.37 -21.41 7.64
C GLU A 29 22.25 -22.25 8.28
N THR A 30 20.99 -22.18 7.79
CA THR A 30 19.85 -22.90 8.43
C THR A 30 19.58 -24.28 7.82
N ASN A 31 20.25 -24.67 6.77
CA ASN A 31 19.99 -25.91 6.01
C ASN A 31 18.59 -25.99 5.37
N VAL A 32 17.79 -24.92 5.36
CA VAL A 32 16.43 -24.92 4.79
C VAL A 32 16.43 -25.26 3.29
N CYS A 33 17.54 -24.95 2.59
CA CYS A 33 17.70 -25.23 1.16
C CYS A 33 18.21 -26.65 0.83
N ARG A 34 18.40 -27.52 1.82
CA ARG A 34 18.92 -28.91 1.56
C ARG A 34 17.89 -29.82 0.93
N VAL A 35 16.62 -29.54 1.12
CA VAL A 35 15.51 -30.31 0.57
C VAL A 35 14.53 -29.38 -0.13
N VAL A 36 13.83 -29.91 -1.14
CA VAL A 36 12.72 -29.21 -1.78
C VAL A 36 11.52 -29.34 -0.87
N ASP A 37 10.83 -28.22 -0.61
CA ASP A 37 9.65 -28.13 0.24
C ASP A 37 9.85 -28.78 1.63
N PRO A 38 10.66 -28.16 2.51
CA PRO A 38 11.02 -28.74 3.81
C PRO A 38 9.82 -28.96 4.76
N TRP A 39 8.65 -28.40 4.43
CA TRP A 39 7.41 -28.50 5.23
C TRP A 39 6.36 -29.41 4.63
N ALA A 40 6.60 -29.98 3.44
CA ALA A 40 5.71 -30.91 2.80
C ALA A 40 5.43 -32.12 3.70
N GLY A 41 4.20 -32.62 3.69
CA GLY A 41 3.76 -33.77 4.48
C GLY A 41 3.48 -33.48 5.96
N SER A 42 3.67 -32.25 6.44
CA SER A 42 3.14 -31.84 7.74
C SER A 42 1.63 -31.75 7.68
N TYR A 43 0.92 -32.54 8.46
CA TYR A 43 -0.56 -32.51 8.47
C TYR A 43 -1.14 -31.11 8.69
N TYR A 44 -0.54 -30.33 9.58
CA TYR A 44 -0.97 -28.96 9.84
C TYR A 44 -0.75 -28.05 8.63
N ILE A 45 0.43 -28.11 8.02
CA ILE A 45 0.77 -27.26 6.85
C ILE A 45 -0.10 -27.62 5.64
N GLU A 46 -0.31 -28.91 5.38
CA GLU A 46 -1.16 -29.35 4.28
C GLU A 46 -2.62 -28.90 4.48
N SER A 47 -3.15 -29.07 5.70
CA SER A 47 -4.50 -28.62 6.04
C SER A 47 -4.65 -27.10 5.90
N LEU A 48 -3.70 -26.33 6.44
CA LEU A 48 -3.70 -24.88 6.38
C LEU A 48 -3.57 -24.38 4.93
N THR A 49 -2.70 -25.00 4.13
CA THR A 49 -2.52 -24.66 2.72
C THR A 49 -3.82 -24.87 1.95
N LYS A 50 -4.49 -26.01 2.17
CA LYS A 50 -5.77 -26.28 1.53
C LYS A 50 -6.84 -25.27 1.94
N GLU A 51 -6.95 -24.95 3.22
CA GLU A 51 -7.94 -23.99 3.71
C GLU A 51 -7.71 -22.59 3.14
N ILE A 52 -6.45 -22.14 3.09
CA ILE A 52 -6.10 -20.85 2.47
C ILE A 52 -6.43 -20.85 0.98
N ALA A 53 -6.10 -21.93 0.27
CA ALA A 53 -6.40 -22.06 -1.16
C ALA A 53 -7.91 -22.04 -1.43
N ASP A 54 -8.70 -22.78 -0.66
CA ASP A 54 -10.16 -22.80 -0.81
C ASP A 54 -10.76 -21.40 -0.60
N ARG A 55 -10.36 -20.68 0.46
CA ARG A 55 -10.84 -19.32 0.73
C ARG A 55 -10.38 -18.31 -0.33
N ALA A 56 -9.14 -18.44 -0.80
CA ALA A 56 -8.65 -17.59 -1.89
C ALA A 56 -9.46 -17.82 -3.17
N TRP A 57 -9.81 -19.08 -3.45
CA TRP A 57 -10.62 -19.45 -4.60
C TRP A 57 -12.04 -18.87 -4.51
N GLU A 58 -12.68 -18.89 -3.34
CA GLU A 58 -13.98 -18.24 -3.12
C GLU A 58 -13.93 -16.74 -3.48
N HIS A 59 -12.88 -16.03 -3.06
CA HIS A 59 -12.70 -14.62 -3.43
C HIS A 59 -12.46 -14.41 -4.92
N ILE A 60 -11.71 -15.30 -5.59
CA ILE A 60 -11.49 -15.25 -7.03
C ILE A 60 -12.83 -15.42 -7.76
N MET A 61 -13.61 -16.45 -7.40
CA MET A 61 -14.90 -16.70 -8.03
C MET A 61 -15.91 -15.57 -7.85
N GLU A 62 -15.91 -14.92 -6.67
CA GLU A 62 -16.74 -13.75 -6.42
C GLU A 62 -16.35 -12.57 -7.34
N ILE A 63 -15.05 -12.29 -7.48
CA ILE A 63 -14.55 -11.23 -8.35
C ILE A 63 -14.84 -11.52 -9.82
N GLU A 64 -14.67 -12.76 -10.26
CA GLU A 64 -15.00 -13.20 -11.62
C GLU A 64 -16.51 -13.05 -11.91
N ALA A 65 -17.37 -13.39 -10.94
CA ALA A 65 -18.82 -13.19 -11.07
C ALA A 65 -19.23 -11.71 -11.21
N MET A 66 -18.41 -10.79 -10.74
CA MET A 66 -18.61 -9.33 -10.92
C MET A 66 -18.13 -8.83 -12.30
N GLY A 67 -17.54 -9.67 -13.12
CA GLY A 67 -16.93 -9.30 -14.41
C GLY A 67 -15.44 -8.98 -14.32
N GLY A 68 -14.75 -9.53 -13.32
CA GLY A 68 -13.30 -9.42 -13.11
C GLY A 68 -12.89 -8.28 -12.20
N MET A 69 -11.59 -8.22 -11.93
CA MET A 69 -11.02 -7.28 -10.93
C MET A 69 -11.27 -5.80 -11.27
N ALA A 70 -11.23 -5.42 -12.55
CA ALA A 70 -11.47 -4.01 -12.94
C ALA A 70 -12.88 -3.56 -12.52
N LYS A 71 -13.88 -4.39 -12.75
CA LYS A 71 -15.27 -4.13 -12.31
C LYS A 71 -15.40 -4.14 -10.80
N ALA A 72 -14.76 -5.08 -10.12
CA ALA A 72 -14.76 -5.13 -8.67
C ALA A 72 -14.14 -3.86 -8.04
N ILE A 73 -13.06 -3.31 -8.62
CA ILE A 73 -12.44 -2.06 -8.17
C ILE A 73 -13.40 -0.87 -8.31
N GLU A 74 -14.17 -0.80 -9.41
CA GLU A 74 -15.19 0.25 -9.61
C GLU A 74 -16.25 0.26 -8.49
N THR A 75 -16.58 -0.91 -7.92
CA THR A 75 -17.51 -1.02 -6.79
C THR A 75 -16.91 -0.62 -5.44
N GLY A 76 -15.57 -0.55 -5.34
CA GLY A 76 -14.83 -0.32 -4.10
C GLY A 76 -14.70 -1.55 -3.19
N LEU A 77 -15.23 -2.72 -3.58
CA LEU A 77 -15.25 -3.93 -2.74
C LEU A 77 -13.85 -4.39 -2.28
N PRO A 78 -12.84 -4.55 -3.15
CA PRO A 78 -11.53 -5.02 -2.73
C PRO A 78 -10.89 -4.10 -1.69
N LYS A 79 -11.01 -2.78 -1.90
CA LYS A 79 -10.48 -1.77 -0.99
C LYS A 79 -11.18 -1.83 0.37
N MET A 80 -12.50 -1.92 0.39
CA MET A 80 -13.29 -2.01 1.62
C MET A 80 -12.88 -3.23 2.46
N ARG A 81 -12.70 -4.40 1.84
CA ARG A 81 -12.26 -5.61 2.54
C ARG A 81 -10.85 -5.53 3.12
N ILE A 82 -9.94 -4.88 2.39
CA ILE A 82 -8.58 -4.63 2.88
C ILE A 82 -8.62 -3.71 4.11
N GLU A 83 -9.41 -2.65 4.07
CA GLU A 83 -9.56 -1.71 5.18
C GLU A 83 -10.22 -2.37 6.40
N GLU A 84 -11.25 -3.17 6.19
CA GLU A 84 -11.89 -3.96 7.24
C GLU A 84 -10.92 -4.94 7.91
N ALA A 85 -10.17 -5.72 7.12
CA ALA A 85 -9.19 -6.65 7.64
C ALA A 85 -8.07 -5.94 8.42
N ALA A 86 -7.62 -4.77 7.94
CA ALA A 86 -6.60 -3.96 8.61
C ALA A 86 -7.11 -3.38 9.94
N ALA A 87 -8.34 -2.88 9.99
CA ALA A 87 -8.95 -2.36 11.21
C ALA A 87 -9.14 -3.46 12.26
N ARG A 88 -9.61 -4.63 11.84
CA ARG A 88 -9.76 -5.82 12.70
C ARG A 88 -8.43 -6.29 13.29
N LYS A 89 -7.38 -6.35 12.46
CA LYS A 89 -6.04 -6.70 12.91
C LYS A 89 -5.49 -5.69 13.92
N GLN A 90 -5.63 -4.40 13.63
CA GLN A 90 -5.17 -3.35 14.53
C GLN A 90 -5.90 -3.41 15.88
N ALA A 91 -7.21 -3.59 15.87
CA ALA A 91 -8.00 -3.73 17.11
C ALA A 91 -7.51 -4.89 17.99
N ARG A 92 -7.14 -6.04 17.40
CA ARG A 92 -6.57 -7.18 18.15
C ARG A 92 -5.18 -6.86 18.74
N ILE A 93 -4.35 -6.12 18.00
CA ILE A 93 -3.04 -5.67 18.48
C ILE A 93 -3.22 -4.72 19.66
N ASP A 94 -4.11 -3.74 19.54
CA ASP A 94 -4.36 -2.73 20.57
C ASP A 94 -5.00 -3.34 21.84
N ALA A 95 -5.89 -4.30 21.66
CA ALA A 95 -6.48 -5.06 22.77
C ALA A 95 -5.53 -6.12 23.39
N GLY A 96 -4.35 -6.34 22.82
CA GLY A 96 -3.35 -7.31 23.28
C GLY A 96 -3.71 -8.78 23.01
N SER A 97 -4.75 -9.05 22.23
CA SER A 97 -5.12 -10.41 21.81
C SER A 97 -4.22 -10.94 20.68
N GLU A 98 -3.60 -10.07 19.91
CA GLU A 98 -2.54 -10.38 18.96
C GLU A 98 -1.25 -9.69 19.43
N ILE A 99 -0.21 -10.48 19.70
CA ILE A 99 1.06 -9.98 20.24
C ILE A 99 2.02 -9.73 19.10
N ILE A 100 2.59 -8.52 19.08
CA ILE A 100 3.74 -8.17 18.25
C ILE A 100 4.87 -7.74 19.17
N VAL A 101 5.96 -8.51 19.15
CA VAL A 101 7.15 -8.28 19.98
C VAL A 101 7.74 -6.91 19.67
N GLY A 102 8.04 -6.15 20.71
CA GLY A 102 8.57 -4.80 20.59
C GLY A 102 7.52 -3.72 20.29
N ILE A 103 6.27 -4.08 20.02
CA ILE A 103 5.18 -3.12 19.75
C ILE A 103 4.20 -3.06 20.92
N ASN A 104 3.48 -4.13 21.21
CA ASN A 104 2.52 -4.17 22.31
C ASN A 104 2.93 -5.08 23.47
N LYS A 105 4.03 -5.86 23.30
CA LYS A 105 4.63 -6.68 24.36
C LYS A 105 6.16 -6.73 24.20
N PHE A 106 6.87 -6.90 25.31
CA PHE A 106 8.34 -7.00 25.36
C PHE A 106 9.03 -5.75 24.78
N ARG A 107 8.48 -4.58 25.06
CA ARG A 107 9.07 -3.31 24.67
C ARG A 107 10.26 -2.97 25.58
N LEU A 108 11.26 -2.31 25.02
CA LEU A 108 12.32 -1.67 25.81
C LEU A 108 11.77 -0.38 26.44
N GLU A 109 12.23 -0.05 27.64
CA GLU A 109 11.91 1.25 28.29
C GLU A 109 12.55 2.42 27.55
N HIS A 110 13.75 2.20 27.03
CA HIS A 110 14.49 3.14 26.21
C HIS A 110 15.00 2.44 24.94
N GLU A 111 14.79 3.06 23.81
CA GLU A 111 15.28 2.62 22.51
C GLU A 111 16.25 3.67 21.97
N ASP A 112 17.36 3.22 21.40
CA ASP A 112 18.29 4.10 20.71
C ASP A 112 17.64 4.68 19.45
N ALA A 113 17.98 5.94 19.14
CA ALA A 113 17.51 6.56 17.92
C ALA A 113 18.10 5.85 16.70
N ILE A 114 17.23 5.54 15.73
CA ILE A 114 17.65 4.96 14.45
C ILE A 114 18.08 6.09 13.52
N GLU A 115 19.26 5.97 12.93
CA GLU A 115 19.70 6.89 11.89
C GLU A 115 18.81 6.71 10.65
N THR A 116 18.18 7.80 10.20
CA THR A 116 17.27 7.82 9.05
C THR A 116 17.89 8.55 7.88
N LEU A 117 17.66 8.05 6.67
CA LEU A 117 18.08 8.70 5.43
C LEU A 117 17.05 9.76 5.05
N GLU A 118 17.33 11.01 5.35
CA GLU A 118 16.52 12.14 4.93
C GLU A 118 16.87 12.56 3.50
N VAL A 119 15.84 12.77 2.67
CA VAL A 119 15.98 13.22 1.29
C VAL A 119 15.71 14.71 1.20
N ASP A 120 16.65 15.48 0.63
CA ASP A 120 16.40 16.86 0.26
C ASP A 120 15.46 16.91 -0.95
N ASN A 121 14.16 17.01 -0.66
CA ASN A 121 13.11 17.04 -1.67
C ASN A 121 13.25 18.24 -2.63
N THR A 122 13.81 19.36 -2.18
CA THR A 122 14.06 20.54 -3.01
C THR A 122 15.14 20.27 -4.04
N ALA A 123 16.29 19.77 -3.59
CA ALA A 123 17.40 19.42 -4.47
C ALA A 123 17.02 18.34 -5.51
N VAL A 124 16.27 17.31 -5.06
CA VAL A 124 15.77 16.25 -5.96
C VAL A 124 14.83 16.82 -7.00
N ARG A 125 13.87 17.65 -6.61
CA ARG A 125 12.91 18.30 -7.51
C ARG A 125 13.60 19.17 -8.55
N GLU A 126 14.52 20.02 -8.13
CA GLU A 126 15.29 20.91 -9.02
C GLU A 126 16.13 20.11 -10.01
N SER A 127 16.81 19.07 -9.54
CA SER A 127 17.58 18.15 -10.38
C SER A 127 16.70 17.49 -11.45
N GLN A 128 15.52 17.00 -11.08
CA GLN A 128 14.58 16.37 -12.02
C GLN A 128 14.04 17.38 -13.05
N ILE A 129 13.68 18.59 -12.63
CA ILE A 129 13.22 19.65 -13.54
C ILE A 129 14.31 19.99 -14.55
N LYS A 130 15.56 20.16 -14.09
CA LYS A 130 16.71 20.41 -14.97
C LYS A 130 16.87 19.29 -16.00
N ARG A 131 16.88 18.03 -15.58
CA ARG A 131 16.99 16.86 -16.47
C ARG A 131 15.88 16.80 -17.51
N LEU A 132 14.64 17.11 -17.13
CA LEU A 132 13.49 17.14 -18.05
C LEU A 132 13.64 18.28 -19.07
N ASN A 133 14.07 19.46 -18.65
CA ASN A 133 14.29 20.58 -19.54
C ASN A 133 15.42 20.30 -20.53
N ASP A 134 16.54 19.74 -20.06
CA ASP A 134 17.68 19.36 -20.92
C ASP A 134 17.26 18.27 -21.92
N LEU A 135 16.45 17.30 -21.52
CA LEU A 135 15.94 16.25 -22.40
C LEU A 135 15.03 16.84 -23.48
N ARG A 136 14.08 17.68 -23.11
CA ARG A 136 13.14 18.34 -24.05
C ARG A 136 13.84 19.25 -25.05
N ALA A 137 14.89 19.95 -24.62
CA ALA A 137 15.68 20.82 -25.48
C ALA A 137 16.49 20.06 -26.54
N LYS A 138 16.86 18.80 -26.26
CA LYS A 138 17.76 18.01 -27.13
C LYS A 138 17.03 17.00 -28.02
N ARG A 139 15.76 16.68 -27.73
CA ARG A 139 15.00 15.65 -28.46
C ARG A 139 14.40 16.19 -29.75
N ASN A 140 14.09 15.29 -30.70
CA ASN A 140 13.26 15.64 -31.86
C ASN A 140 11.78 15.63 -31.46
N GLN A 141 11.16 16.77 -31.33
CA GLN A 141 9.78 16.91 -30.88
C GLN A 141 8.78 16.26 -31.86
N ALA A 142 9.02 16.37 -33.17
CA ALA A 142 8.12 15.76 -34.17
C ALA A 142 8.05 14.22 -34.06
N ASP A 143 9.17 13.56 -33.75
CA ASP A 143 9.18 12.10 -33.52
C ASP A 143 8.43 11.74 -32.24
N VAL A 144 8.60 12.52 -31.18
CA VAL A 144 7.86 12.31 -29.91
C VAL A 144 6.36 12.45 -30.17
N ASP A 145 5.92 13.52 -30.82
CA ASP A 145 4.50 13.79 -31.09
C ASP A 145 3.87 12.67 -31.93
N ARG A 146 4.60 12.19 -32.96
CA ARG A 146 4.17 11.03 -33.75
C ARG A 146 3.97 9.77 -32.90
N CYS A 147 4.94 9.45 -32.02
CA CYS A 147 4.85 8.29 -31.16
C CYS A 147 3.71 8.41 -30.12
N LEU A 148 3.53 9.59 -29.53
CA LEU A 148 2.43 9.84 -28.59
C LEU A 148 1.05 9.76 -29.27
N ALA A 149 0.93 10.26 -30.51
CA ALA A 149 -0.29 10.13 -31.29
C ALA A 149 -0.61 8.67 -31.61
N ALA A 150 0.39 7.84 -31.89
CA ALA A 150 0.20 6.40 -32.12
C ALA A 150 -0.31 5.69 -30.85
N ILE A 151 0.18 6.04 -29.66
CA ILE A 151 -0.32 5.53 -28.37
C ILE A 151 -1.79 5.93 -28.17
N THR A 152 -2.12 7.20 -28.38
CA THR A 152 -3.51 7.68 -28.24
C THR A 152 -4.44 6.92 -29.19
N LYS A 153 -4.05 6.75 -30.46
CA LYS A 153 -4.83 6.02 -31.45
C LYS A 153 -5.04 4.55 -31.06
N ALA A 154 -4.00 3.86 -30.60
CA ALA A 154 -4.10 2.49 -30.14
C ALA A 154 -5.03 2.35 -28.90
N ALA A 155 -4.99 3.33 -27.99
CA ALA A 155 -5.90 3.37 -26.85
C ALA A 155 -7.36 3.62 -27.28
N GLU A 156 -7.61 4.43 -28.32
CA GLU A 156 -8.96 4.70 -28.86
C GLU A 156 -9.56 3.50 -29.57
N THR A 157 -8.76 2.81 -30.38
CA THR A 157 -9.24 1.72 -31.24
C THR A 157 -9.20 0.36 -30.57
N GLY A 158 -8.40 0.21 -29.52
CA GLY A 158 -8.11 -1.11 -28.91
C GLY A 158 -7.17 -1.98 -29.78
N GLU A 159 -6.62 -1.43 -30.87
CA GLU A 159 -5.75 -2.15 -31.78
C GLU A 159 -4.27 -1.77 -31.53
N GLY A 160 -3.40 -2.77 -31.64
CA GLY A 160 -1.95 -2.60 -31.43
C GLY A 160 -1.49 -2.94 -30.01
N ASN A 161 -0.18 -2.80 -29.79
CA ASN A 161 0.47 -3.09 -28.51
C ASN A 161 0.92 -1.80 -27.84
N LEU A 162 0.19 -1.36 -26.82
CA LEU A 162 0.51 -0.11 -26.09
C LEU A 162 1.91 -0.13 -25.48
N LEU A 163 2.41 -1.30 -25.02
CA LEU A 163 3.75 -1.40 -24.46
C LEU A 163 4.84 -1.19 -25.53
N GLU A 164 4.67 -1.81 -26.69
CA GLU A 164 5.60 -1.63 -27.82
C GLU A 164 5.65 -0.15 -28.26
N LEU A 165 4.49 0.48 -28.41
CA LEU A 165 4.39 1.91 -28.75
C LEU A 165 5.00 2.81 -27.68
N ALA A 166 4.85 2.47 -26.40
CA ALA A 166 5.48 3.18 -25.29
C ALA A 166 7.01 3.04 -25.32
N VAL A 167 7.54 1.86 -25.68
CA VAL A 167 8.98 1.65 -25.88
C VAL A 167 9.51 2.54 -27.01
N GLU A 168 8.81 2.60 -28.14
CA GLU A 168 9.22 3.47 -29.26
C GLU A 168 9.16 4.96 -28.87
N ALA A 169 8.13 5.37 -28.14
CA ALA A 169 8.05 6.73 -27.60
C ALA A 169 9.21 7.05 -26.64
N ALA A 170 9.58 6.12 -25.77
CA ALA A 170 10.72 6.26 -24.86
C ALA A 170 12.05 6.35 -25.59
N LYS A 171 12.24 5.58 -26.68
CA LYS A 171 13.42 5.70 -27.57
C LYS A 171 13.51 7.09 -28.21
N CYS A 172 12.38 7.68 -28.57
CA CYS A 172 12.29 9.07 -29.08
C CYS A 172 12.41 10.11 -27.95
N ARG A 173 12.67 9.70 -26.70
CA ARG A 173 12.80 10.59 -25.54
C ARG A 173 11.49 11.25 -25.08
N ALA A 174 10.35 10.60 -25.28
CA ALA A 174 9.14 10.94 -24.58
C ALA A 174 9.32 10.67 -23.08
N THR A 175 8.77 11.53 -22.23
CA THR A 175 8.78 11.34 -20.78
C THR A 175 7.67 10.38 -20.36
N LEU A 176 7.83 9.75 -19.18
CA LEU A 176 6.80 8.87 -18.61
C LEU A 176 5.43 9.60 -18.51
N GLY A 177 5.45 10.88 -18.09
CA GLY A 177 4.22 11.67 -18.00
C GLY A 177 3.54 11.87 -19.36
N GLU A 178 4.30 12.13 -20.43
CA GLU A 178 3.76 12.30 -21.79
C GLU A 178 3.14 10.99 -22.31
N ILE A 179 3.80 9.85 -22.08
CA ILE A 179 3.28 8.52 -22.46
C ILE A 179 1.98 8.22 -21.69
N SER A 180 1.96 8.45 -20.38
CA SER A 180 0.76 8.25 -19.56
C SER A 180 -0.39 9.16 -19.97
N MET A 181 -0.10 10.44 -20.24
CA MET A 181 -1.09 11.41 -20.71
C MET A 181 -1.67 11.06 -22.07
N ALA A 182 -0.91 10.40 -22.95
CA ALA A 182 -1.43 9.93 -24.23
C ALA A 182 -2.53 8.88 -24.08
N CYS A 183 -2.42 7.98 -23.08
CA CYS A 183 -3.49 7.05 -22.71
C CYS A 183 -4.62 7.74 -21.93
N GLU A 184 -4.29 8.68 -21.05
CA GLU A 184 -5.26 9.39 -20.20
C GLU A 184 -6.24 10.24 -21.02
N LYS A 185 -5.86 10.73 -22.19
CA LYS A 185 -6.74 11.44 -23.12
C LYS A 185 -7.97 10.62 -23.52
N VAL A 186 -7.81 9.30 -23.58
CA VAL A 186 -8.87 8.37 -23.98
C VAL A 186 -9.59 7.80 -22.77
N ALA A 187 -8.83 7.23 -21.83
CA ALA A 187 -9.38 6.51 -20.67
C ALA A 187 -9.79 7.45 -19.52
N GLY A 188 -9.29 8.68 -19.51
CA GLY A 188 -9.40 9.55 -18.34
C GLY A 188 -8.54 9.06 -17.18
N ARG A 189 -8.59 9.79 -16.07
CA ARG A 189 -7.91 9.40 -14.82
C ARG A 189 -8.92 8.77 -13.86
N TYR A 190 -8.63 7.56 -13.43
CA TYR A 190 -9.46 6.88 -12.43
C TYR A 190 -9.49 7.68 -11.12
N LYS A 191 -10.69 7.88 -10.59
CA LYS A 191 -10.92 8.45 -9.25
C LYS A 191 -11.53 7.37 -8.38
N ALA A 192 -10.81 6.97 -7.35
CA ALA A 192 -11.28 5.95 -6.42
C ALA A 192 -12.56 6.39 -5.69
N VAL A 193 -13.52 5.47 -5.58
CA VAL A 193 -14.68 5.65 -4.72
C VAL A 193 -14.23 5.45 -3.27
N ILE A 194 -14.37 6.48 -2.45
CA ILE A 194 -14.08 6.41 -1.02
C ILE A 194 -15.35 5.92 -0.32
N ARG A 195 -15.26 4.75 0.31
CA ARG A 195 -16.28 4.23 1.21
C ARG A 195 -15.72 4.22 2.62
N THR A 196 -16.48 4.69 3.58
CA THR A 196 -16.13 4.61 5.00
C THR A 196 -16.60 3.28 5.55
N ILE A 197 -15.79 2.70 6.43
CA ILE A 197 -16.15 1.55 7.25
C ILE A 197 -16.27 2.01 8.71
N SER A 198 -17.20 1.45 9.46
CA SER A 198 -17.37 1.71 10.89
C SER A 198 -17.87 0.46 11.60
N GLY A 199 -17.72 0.41 12.91
CA GLY A 199 -18.18 -0.70 13.74
C GLY A 199 -17.23 -1.90 13.78
N VAL A 200 -16.20 -1.94 12.94
CA VAL A 200 -15.26 -3.08 12.86
C VAL A 200 -14.33 -3.09 14.05
N TYR A 201 -13.77 -1.92 14.39
CA TYR A 201 -12.83 -1.78 15.49
C TYR A 201 -13.54 -2.01 16.83
N SER A 202 -14.69 -1.40 17.03
CA SER A 202 -15.51 -1.54 18.25
C SER A 202 -15.99 -2.97 18.48
N MET A 203 -16.26 -3.76 17.43
CA MET A 203 -16.62 -5.17 17.58
C MET A 203 -15.47 -6.03 18.13
N GLU A 204 -14.24 -5.80 17.67
CA GLU A 204 -13.05 -6.54 18.11
C GLU A 204 -12.58 -6.13 19.51
N THR A 205 -12.81 -4.87 19.90
CA THR A 205 -12.45 -4.32 21.22
C THR A 205 -13.58 -4.46 22.24
N LYS A 206 -14.62 -5.20 21.93
CA LYS A 206 -15.75 -5.42 22.82
C LYS A 206 -15.32 -6.02 24.16
N GLY A 207 -15.57 -5.28 25.25
CA GLY A 207 -15.16 -5.68 26.60
C GLY A 207 -13.83 -5.05 27.05
N ASP A 208 -13.11 -4.30 26.19
CA ASP A 208 -11.95 -3.53 26.61
C ASP A 208 -12.40 -2.29 27.43
N ALA A 209 -11.94 -2.22 28.70
CA ALA A 209 -12.33 -1.16 29.61
C ALA A 209 -11.81 0.22 29.18
N LYS A 210 -10.63 0.30 28.56
CA LYS A 210 -10.04 1.56 28.10
C LYS A 210 -10.78 2.11 26.88
N PHE A 211 -11.19 1.22 25.97
CA PHE A 211 -12.01 1.60 24.84
C PHE A 211 -13.38 2.11 25.30
N ALA A 212 -14.04 1.41 26.23
CA ALA A 212 -15.29 1.84 26.81
C ALA A 212 -15.20 3.21 27.52
N GLU A 213 -14.09 3.46 28.23
CA GLU A 213 -13.81 4.77 28.85
C GLU A 213 -13.66 5.88 27.81
N ALA A 214 -12.96 5.62 26.70
CA ALA A 214 -12.78 6.60 25.62
C ALA A 214 -14.13 6.97 24.98
N VAL A 215 -14.96 5.98 24.68
CA VAL A 215 -16.33 6.18 24.14
C VAL A 215 -17.17 6.99 25.12
N ALA A 216 -17.15 6.66 26.42
CA ALA A 216 -17.90 7.39 27.43
C ALA A 216 -17.49 8.87 27.52
N LYS A 217 -16.20 9.18 27.43
CA LYS A 217 -15.70 10.57 27.39
C LYS A 217 -16.16 11.32 26.12
N ALA A 218 -16.18 10.65 24.97
CA ALA A 218 -16.68 11.25 23.73
C ALA A 218 -18.19 11.54 23.81
N ASP A 219 -18.96 10.66 24.45
CA ASP A 219 -20.39 10.86 24.66
C ASP A 219 -20.69 11.96 25.71
N GLU A 220 -19.87 12.08 26.75
CA GLU A 220 -19.96 13.18 27.71
C GLU A 220 -19.68 14.53 27.03
N PHE A 221 -18.63 14.62 26.23
CA PHE A 221 -18.34 15.80 25.41
C PHE A 221 -19.53 16.15 24.51
N ALA A 222 -20.15 15.15 23.90
CA ALA A 222 -21.30 15.37 23.01
C ALA A 222 -22.51 15.95 23.75
N LYS A 223 -22.72 15.60 25.03
CA LYS A 223 -23.79 16.18 25.85
C LYS A 223 -23.57 17.66 26.14
N VAL A 224 -22.33 18.10 26.30
CA VAL A 224 -21.96 19.48 26.57
C VAL A 224 -21.95 20.34 25.31
N GLU A 225 -21.33 19.83 24.24
CA GLU A 225 -21.05 20.58 23.02
C GLU A 225 -22.12 20.38 21.92
N GLY A 226 -23.08 19.48 22.12
CA GLY A 226 -24.12 19.15 21.14
C GLY A 226 -23.64 18.33 19.95
N ARG A 227 -22.41 17.88 19.95
CA ARG A 227 -21.79 17.04 18.92
C ARG A 227 -20.62 16.24 19.48
N ARG A 228 -20.31 15.09 18.90
CA ARG A 228 -19.09 14.35 19.21
C ARG A 228 -17.83 15.12 18.80
N PRO A 229 -16.66 14.83 19.42
CA PRO A 229 -15.37 15.39 19.02
C PRO A 229 -15.11 15.20 17.53
N ARG A 230 -14.47 16.18 16.89
CA ARG A 230 -14.04 16.09 15.50
C ARG A 230 -12.53 16.08 15.43
N ILE A 231 -11.98 15.09 14.76
CA ILE A 231 -10.55 14.92 14.55
C ILE A 231 -10.28 15.00 13.05
N MET A 232 -9.28 15.79 12.66
CA MET A 232 -8.78 15.81 11.30
C MET A 232 -7.55 14.91 11.24
N ILE A 233 -7.62 13.86 10.42
CA ILE A 233 -6.49 13.00 10.13
C ILE A 233 -5.87 13.46 8.82
N ALA A 234 -4.71 14.10 8.91
CA ALA A 234 -4.00 14.64 7.77
C ALA A 234 -2.73 13.83 7.50
N LYS A 235 -2.60 13.34 6.27
CA LYS A 235 -1.38 12.72 5.77
C LYS A 235 -0.60 13.74 4.96
N MET A 236 0.66 13.96 5.32
CA MET A 236 1.54 14.89 4.64
C MET A 236 2.32 14.20 3.53
N GLY A 237 2.47 14.88 2.40
CA GLY A 237 3.27 14.42 1.26
C GLY A 237 2.60 13.38 0.35
N GLN A 238 3.33 12.99 -0.69
CA GLN A 238 2.92 11.99 -1.68
C GLN A 238 3.50 10.62 -1.34
N ASP A 239 3.02 10.02 -0.29
CA ASP A 239 3.42 8.70 0.12
C ASP A 239 2.24 7.73 -0.03
N GLY A 240 2.48 6.55 -0.62
CA GLY A 240 1.47 5.51 -0.82
C GLY A 240 1.00 4.79 0.45
N HIS A 241 1.68 5.02 1.59
CA HIS A 241 1.37 4.40 2.88
C HIS A 241 0.17 5.05 3.57
N ASP A 242 -1.00 5.02 2.94
CA ASP A 242 -2.23 5.63 3.46
C ASP A 242 -3.01 4.73 4.45
N ARG A 243 -2.61 3.46 4.59
CA ARG A 243 -3.29 2.48 5.44
C ARG A 243 -3.35 2.92 6.90
N GLY A 244 -2.23 3.41 7.46
CA GLY A 244 -2.18 3.88 8.85
C GLY A 244 -3.20 5.00 9.13
N ALA A 245 -3.28 6.00 8.27
CA ALA A 245 -4.26 7.08 8.39
C ALA A 245 -5.70 6.57 8.36
N LYS A 246 -6.01 5.59 7.50
CA LYS A 246 -7.35 4.99 7.39
C LYS A 246 -7.72 4.14 8.60
N VAL A 247 -6.79 3.32 9.10
CA VAL A 247 -7.02 2.52 10.33
C VAL A 247 -7.27 3.42 11.52
N VAL A 248 -6.47 4.48 11.69
CA VAL A 248 -6.66 5.47 12.76
C VAL A 248 -8.00 6.18 12.61
N ALA A 249 -8.38 6.58 11.36
CA ALA A 249 -9.68 7.19 11.11
C ALA A 249 -10.85 6.28 11.48
N THR A 250 -10.75 4.98 11.17
CA THR A 250 -11.76 3.99 11.52
C THR A 250 -11.87 3.80 13.03
N GLY A 251 -10.73 3.66 13.74
CA GLY A 251 -10.73 3.51 15.19
C GLY A 251 -11.30 4.72 15.94
N TYR A 252 -11.08 5.94 15.42
CA TYR A 252 -11.69 7.14 16.01
C TYR A 252 -13.16 7.36 15.61
N ALA A 253 -13.62 6.75 14.54
CA ALA A 253 -15.03 6.83 14.12
C ALA A 253 -15.94 5.91 14.93
N ASP A 254 -15.40 4.83 15.47
CA ASP A 254 -16.09 3.82 16.28
C ASP A 254 -16.16 4.21 17.77
#